data_da72718d13e7bd5d6e7456f86f2d484c
#
_entry.id   da72718d13e7bd5d6e7456f86f2d484c
#
_cell.length_a   1.000
_cell.length_b   1.000
_cell.length_c   1.000
_cell.angle_alpha   90.00
_cell.angle_beta   90.00
_cell.angle_gamma   90.00
#
_symmetry.space_group_name_H-M   'P 1'
#
loop_
_entity.id
_entity.type
_entity.pdbx_description
1 polymer ?
#
loop_
_entity_poly.entity_id
_entity_poly.type
_entity_poly.pdbx_seq_one_letter_code
_entity_poly.pdbx_strand_id
1 'polypeptide(L)'
;MRALQARGTLVVGLSRRPSAADEHEECDVADRAAVDAVAARVLERHPCIDLLVNNAGVGARDDYLGTAPETIEQVMRVNYLGSVWATLAFLPGLGKGSHIVNLVSVAGMVAVGPYSATKHAQLAFSRSIAVELAPRGIMVHSVNPGFVETEGFPQRERFPGLLHRLVINPPLVVERLLDAVDKGKREIVVPRWYRPAAWAQALAPGLITRARSRA
;
A
#
# COMPACT_ATOMS: atom_id res chain seq x y z
N MET A 1 -11.06 -4.44 6.14
CA MET A 1 -11.78 -5.58 6.70
C MET A 1 -13.25 -5.25 6.93
N ARG A 2 -13.66 -4.53 7.98
CA ARG A 2 -15.09 -4.27 8.31
C ARG A 2 -15.97 -3.86 7.13
N ALA A 3 -15.48 -3.03 6.22
CA ALA A 3 -16.25 -2.59 5.05
C ALA A 3 -16.48 -3.69 4.00
N LEU A 4 -15.59 -4.67 3.90
CA LEU A 4 -15.75 -5.85 3.05
C LEU A 4 -16.71 -6.86 3.73
N GLN A 5 -16.53 -7.10 5.02
CA GLN A 5 -17.44 -7.94 5.81
C GLN A 5 -18.87 -7.42 5.77
N ALA A 6 -19.07 -6.09 5.84
CA ALA A 6 -20.39 -5.46 5.68
C ALA A 6 -21.02 -5.66 4.28
N ARG A 7 -20.22 -6.03 3.27
CA ARG A 7 -20.66 -6.43 1.94
C ARG A 7 -20.88 -7.95 1.79
N GLY A 8 -20.77 -8.70 2.90
CA GLY A 8 -20.90 -10.17 2.90
C GLY A 8 -19.65 -10.91 2.37
N THR A 9 -18.50 -10.24 2.29
CA THR A 9 -17.24 -10.83 1.83
C THR A 9 -16.54 -11.52 3.00
N LEU A 10 -16.13 -12.78 2.84
CA LEU A 10 -15.24 -13.45 3.78
C LEU A 10 -13.85 -12.84 3.68
N VAL A 11 -13.28 -12.45 4.80
CA VAL A 11 -11.97 -11.77 4.88
C VAL A 11 -10.98 -12.62 5.65
N VAL A 12 -9.89 -13.01 4.99
CA VAL A 12 -8.72 -13.63 5.63
C VAL A 12 -7.67 -12.56 5.90
N GLY A 13 -7.34 -12.35 7.15
CA GLY A 13 -6.34 -11.35 7.55
C GLY A 13 -4.98 -11.98 7.81
N LEU A 14 -3.94 -11.48 7.15
CA LEU A 14 -2.55 -11.86 7.36
C LEU A 14 -1.82 -10.77 8.14
N SER A 15 -1.41 -11.05 9.38
CA SER A 15 -0.70 -10.07 10.22
C SER A 15 -0.01 -10.74 11.40
N ARG A 16 1.00 -10.08 11.97
CA ARG A 16 1.74 -10.54 13.17
C ARG A 16 0.92 -10.52 14.46
N ARG A 17 -0.24 -9.87 14.46
CA ARG A 17 -1.15 -9.76 15.62
C ARG A 17 -2.56 -10.14 15.17
N PRO A 18 -3.39 -10.67 16.05
CA PRO A 18 -4.79 -10.95 15.76
C PRO A 18 -5.48 -9.74 15.13
N SER A 19 -6.33 -10.00 14.15
CA SER A 19 -7.09 -8.99 13.43
C SER A 19 -8.59 -9.24 13.55
N ALA A 20 -9.41 -8.26 13.18
CA ALA A 20 -10.87 -8.39 13.13
C ALA A 20 -11.37 -9.00 11.81
N ALA A 21 -10.55 -9.79 11.11
CA ALA A 21 -10.94 -10.58 9.95
C ALA A 21 -11.78 -11.79 10.39
N ASP A 22 -12.49 -12.42 9.45
CA ASP A 22 -13.27 -13.63 9.71
C ASP A 22 -12.37 -14.83 9.99
N GLU A 23 -11.23 -14.90 9.27
CA GLU A 23 -10.12 -15.81 9.53
C GLU A 23 -8.82 -15.02 9.70
N HIS A 24 -7.92 -15.51 10.55
CA HIS A 24 -6.63 -14.89 10.80
C HIS A 24 -5.49 -15.89 10.66
N GLU A 25 -4.49 -15.53 9.87
CA GLU A 25 -3.22 -16.23 9.75
C GLU A 25 -2.09 -15.35 10.32
N GLU A 26 -1.34 -15.88 11.27
CA GLU A 26 -0.14 -15.17 11.75
C GLU A 26 0.93 -15.19 10.67
N CYS A 27 1.38 -14.01 10.25
CA CYS A 27 2.33 -13.83 9.17
C CYS A 27 3.13 -12.53 9.33
N ASP A 28 4.45 -12.63 9.25
CA ASP A 28 5.30 -11.47 8.96
C ASP A 28 5.52 -11.41 7.45
N VAL A 29 4.99 -10.39 6.80
CA VAL A 29 5.16 -10.19 5.34
C VAL A 29 6.62 -9.90 4.94
N ALA A 30 7.49 -9.58 5.89
CA ALA A 30 8.92 -9.43 5.67
C ALA A 30 9.67 -10.79 5.59
N ASP A 31 9.02 -11.88 5.92
CA ASP A 31 9.52 -13.25 5.77
C ASP A 31 8.82 -13.94 4.60
N ARG A 32 9.55 -14.13 3.51
CA ARG A 32 9.04 -14.80 2.31
C ARG A 32 8.54 -16.20 2.59
N ALA A 33 9.28 -16.99 3.37
CA ALA A 33 8.90 -18.38 3.63
C ALA A 33 7.59 -18.46 4.45
N ALA A 34 7.40 -17.52 5.40
CA ALA A 34 6.14 -17.40 6.13
C ALA A 34 4.97 -17.02 5.20
N VAL A 35 5.19 -16.10 4.25
CA VAL A 35 4.17 -15.71 3.25
C VAL A 35 3.80 -16.89 2.36
N ASP A 36 4.79 -17.62 1.83
CA ASP A 36 4.56 -18.77 0.96
C ASP A 36 3.79 -19.89 1.70
N ALA A 37 4.16 -20.17 2.96
CA ALA A 37 3.49 -21.18 3.78
C ALA A 37 2.04 -20.80 4.12
N VAL A 38 1.79 -19.53 4.45
CA VAL A 38 0.45 -19.03 4.72
C VAL A 38 -0.40 -19.05 3.47
N ALA A 39 0.15 -18.62 2.33
CA ALA A 39 -0.58 -18.64 1.07
C ALA A 39 -1.02 -20.06 0.68
N ALA A 40 -0.15 -21.05 0.86
CA ALA A 40 -0.48 -22.45 0.62
C ALA A 40 -1.68 -22.91 1.46
N ARG A 41 -1.67 -22.65 2.78
CA ARG A 41 -2.80 -23.01 3.67
C ARG A 41 -4.09 -22.28 3.34
N VAL A 42 -4.01 -21.00 2.98
CA VAL A 42 -5.21 -20.21 2.61
C VAL A 42 -5.77 -20.73 1.29
N LEU A 43 -4.94 -20.99 0.29
CA LEU A 43 -5.38 -21.48 -1.03
C LEU A 43 -5.93 -22.91 -0.97
N GLU A 44 -5.51 -23.72 -0.01
CA GLU A 44 -6.10 -25.04 0.23
C GLU A 44 -7.55 -24.93 0.69
N ARG A 45 -7.87 -23.95 1.54
CA ARG A 45 -9.24 -23.69 2.02
C ARG A 45 -10.05 -22.82 1.06
N HIS A 46 -9.40 -21.88 0.42
CA HIS A 46 -10.00 -20.87 -0.47
C HIS A 46 -9.23 -20.83 -1.80
N PRO A 47 -9.52 -21.74 -2.74
CA PRO A 47 -8.76 -21.85 -3.99
C PRO A 47 -8.96 -20.67 -4.95
N CYS A 48 -9.98 -19.84 -4.73
CA CYS A 48 -10.27 -18.64 -5.51
C CYS A 48 -10.22 -17.41 -4.62
N ILE A 49 -9.47 -16.40 -5.06
CA ILE A 49 -9.32 -15.11 -4.37
C ILE A 49 -9.88 -14.01 -5.29
N ASP A 50 -10.93 -13.33 -4.84
CA ASP A 50 -11.52 -12.22 -5.59
C ASP A 50 -10.73 -10.92 -5.41
N LEU A 51 -10.17 -10.69 -4.20
CA LEU A 51 -9.49 -9.46 -3.86
C LEU A 51 -8.27 -9.73 -2.95
N LEU A 52 -7.09 -9.41 -3.43
CA LEU A 52 -5.86 -9.35 -2.63
C LEU A 52 -5.55 -7.89 -2.27
N VAL A 53 -5.39 -7.58 -0.99
CA VAL A 53 -5.06 -6.21 -0.53
C VAL A 53 -3.69 -6.20 0.15
N ASN A 54 -2.70 -5.67 -0.52
CA ASN A 54 -1.37 -5.40 0.02
C ASN A 54 -1.40 -4.08 0.82
N ASN A 55 -1.71 -4.19 2.11
CA ASN A 55 -1.87 -3.07 3.03
C ASN A 55 -0.71 -2.95 4.04
N ALA A 56 0.02 -4.03 4.30
CA ALA A 56 1.10 -4.02 5.28
C ALA A 56 2.12 -2.92 4.96
N GLY A 57 2.54 -2.21 5.99
CA GLY A 57 3.51 -1.12 5.83
C GLY A 57 3.97 -0.58 7.17
N VAL A 58 5.21 -0.13 7.21
CA VAL A 58 5.85 0.51 8.36
C VAL A 58 6.50 1.83 7.91
N GLY A 59 6.53 2.79 8.83
CA GLY A 59 7.20 4.07 8.60
C GLY A 59 8.71 4.00 8.80
N ALA A 60 9.41 5.03 8.34
CA ALA A 60 10.79 5.34 8.67
C ALA A 60 10.92 6.85 8.89
N ARG A 61 12.07 7.31 9.38
CA ARG A 61 12.42 8.74 9.41
C ARG A 61 12.45 9.31 7.99
N ASP A 62 12.27 10.62 7.90
CA ASP A 62 12.23 11.32 6.60
C ASP A 62 13.64 11.65 6.06
N ASP A 63 14.70 11.14 6.71
CA ASP A 63 16.11 11.37 6.32
C ASP A 63 16.89 10.05 6.29
N TYR A 64 17.89 9.97 5.39
CA TYR A 64 18.77 8.82 5.29
C TYR A 64 19.91 8.86 6.31
N LEU A 65 20.39 10.08 6.65
CA LEU A 65 21.59 10.23 7.49
C LEU A 65 21.30 9.89 8.95
N GLY A 66 20.06 10.10 9.39
CA GLY A 66 19.60 9.76 10.74
C GLY A 66 18.89 8.42 10.87
N THR A 67 18.82 7.63 9.78
CA THR A 67 18.14 6.32 9.78
C THR A 67 19.14 5.19 9.75
N ALA A 68 19.07 4.27 10.72
CA ALA A 68 19.93 3.09 10.77
C ALA A 68 19.75 2.21 9.53
N PRO A 69 20.82 1.60 8.98
CA PRO A 69 20.76 0.73 7.80
C PRO A 69 19.73 -0.41 7.94
N GLU A 70 19.65 -1.02 9.13
CA GLU A 70 18.72 -2.12 9.43
C GLU A 70 17.27 -1.66 9.32
N THR A 71 16.98 -0.40 9.69
CA THR A 71 15.66 0.20 9.53
C THR A 71 15.33 0.40 8.04
N ILE A 72 16.32 0.83 7.24
CA ILE A 72 16.15 1.00 5.79
C ILE A 72 15.84 -0.36 5.14
N GLU A 73 16.57 -1.40 5.49
CA GLU A 73 16.30 -2.76 5.02
C GLU A 73 14.90 -3.24 5.45
N GLN A 74 14.55 -3.05 6.72
CA GLN A 74 13.28 -3.50 7.25
C GLN A 74 12.09 -2.83 6.55
N VAL A 75 12.14 -1.51 6.33
CA VAL A 75 11.04 -0.83 5.63
C VAL A 75 10.94 -1.28 4.18
N MET A 76 12.07 -1.60 3.52
CA MET A 76 12.07 -2.14 2.17
C MET A 76 11.47 -3.56 2.14
N ARG A 77 11.84 -4.42 3.09
CA ARG A 77 11.30 -5.78 3.21
C ARG A 77 9.78 -5.76 3.40
N VAL A 78 9.28 -4.97 4.34
CA VAL A 78 7.84 -4.91 4.64
C VAL A 78 7.07 -4.24 3.51
N ASN A 79 7.44 -3.01 3.14
CA ASN A 79 6.60 -2.15 2.29
C ASN A 79 6.63 -2.56 0.82
N TYR A 80 7.79 -3.03 0.33
CA TYR A 80 7.97 -3.41 -1.06
C TYR A 80 7.97 -4.93 -1.26
N LEU A 81 8.96 -5.62 -0.69
CA LEU A 81 9.11 -7.06 -0.91
C LEU A 81 7.92 -7.85 -0.37
N GLY A 82 7.33 -7.45 0.76
CA GLY A 82 6.12 -8.08 1.29
C GLY A 82 4.95 -8.03 0.31
N SER A 83 4.77 -6.89 -0.38
CA SER A 83 3.73 -6.77 -1.43
C SER A 83 4.03 -7.66 -2.64
N VAL A 84 5.31 -7.76 -3.03
CA VAL A 84 5.75 -8.64 -4.14
C VAL A 84 5.50 -10.11 -3.77
N TRP A 85 5.98 -10.54 -2.60
CA TRP A 85 5.87 -11.93 -2.16
C TRP A 85 4.41 -12.35 -1.98
N ALA A 86 3.59 -11.53 -1.33
CA ALA A 86 2.16 -11.81 -1.19
C ALA A 86 1.47 -11.91 -2.56
N THR A 87 1.76 -11.00 -3.48
CA THR A 87 1.18 -11.06 -4.83
C THR A 87 1.56 -12.35 -5.55
N LEU A 88 2.84 -12.75 -5.51
CA LEU A 88 3.32 -13.96 -6.18
C LEU A 88 2.79 -15.23 -5.52
N ALA A 89 2.76 -15.29 -4.19
CA ALA A 89 2.31 -16.47 -3.44
C ALA A 89 0.79 -16.72 -3.62
N PHE A 90 -0.02 -15.65 -3.70
CA PHE A 90 -1.47 -15.78 -3.92
C PHE A 90 -1.88 -15.82 -5.40
N LEU A 91 -0.93 -15.63 -6.33
CA LEU A 91 -1.20 -15.62 -7.77
C LEU A 91 -1.92 -16.88 -8.32
N PRO A 92 -1.70 -18.10 -7.77
CA PRO A 92 -2.44 -19.27 -8.20
C PRO A 92 -3.96 -19.20 -7.93
N GLY A 93 -4.39 -18.48 -6.90
CA GLY A 93 -5.81 -18.29 -6.57
C GLY A 93 -6.46 -17.12 -7.30
N LEU A 94 -5.68 -16.27 -7.97
CA LEU A 94 -6.18 -15.10 -8.69
C LEU A 94 -6.48 -15.46 -10.15
N GLY A 95 -7.68 -15.14 -10.61
CA GLY A 95 -8.15 -15.43 -11.97
C GLY A 95 -8.84 -14.24 -12.63
N LYS A 96 -9.52 -14.52 -13.74
CA LYS A 96 -10.30 -13.51 -14.48
C LYS A 96 -11.37 -12.89 -13.55
N GLY A 97 -11.34 -11.57 -13.43
CA GLY A 97 -12.26 -10.82 -12.55
C GLY A 97 -11.71 -10.58 -11.15
N SER A 98 -10.55 -11.18 -10.80
CA SER A 98 -9.90 -10.87 -9.52
C SER A 98 -9.22 -9.51 -9.54
N HIS A 99 -9.05 -8.95 -8.35
CA HIS A 99 -8.45 -7.64 -8.11
C HIS A 99 -7.26 -7.74 -7.16
N ILE A 100 -6.20 -6.96 -7.43
CA ILE A 100 -5.09 -6.72 -6.51
C ILE A 100 -5.08 -5.24 -6.17
N VAL A 101 -5.10 -4.90 -4.89
CA VAL A 101 -4.95 -3.53 -4.42
C VAL A 101 -3.62 -3.37 -3.70
N ASN A 102 -2.78 -2.48 -4.21
CA ASN A 102 -1.56 -2.06 -3.54
C ASN A 102 -1.80 -0.71 -2.83
N LEU A 103 -1.74 -0.71 -1.49
CA LEU A 103 -1.84 0.51 -0.70
C LEU A 103 -0.46 1.19 -0.65
N VAL A 104 -0.23 2.06 -1.61
CA VAL A 104 1.05 2.76 -1.79
C VAL A 104 1.12 3.99 -0.88
N SER A 105 1.20 5.18 -1.41
CA SER A 105 1.16 6.51 -0.76
C SER A 105 1.49 7.59 -1.78
N VAL A 106 1.10 8.84 -1.53
CA VAL A 106 1.67 10.01 -2.23
C VAL A 106 3.20 10.11 -2.05
N ALA A 107 3.75 9.53 -0.98
CA ALA A 107 5.19 9.40 -0.80
C ALA A 107 5.87 8.56 -1.89
N GLY A 108 5.15 7.69 -2.60
CA GLY A 108 5.62 7.00 -3.79
C GLY A 108 5.73 7.89 -5.04
N MET A 109 5.39 9.15 -4.93
CA MET A 109 5.41 10.14 -6.01
C MET A 109 6.31 11.34 -5.68
N VAL A 110 6.80 11.46 -4.43
CA VAL A 110 7.67 12.54 -3.96
C VAL A 110 8.87 11.98 -3.23
N ALA A 111 10.06 12.57 -3.41
CA ALA A 111 11.30 12.04 -2.84
C ALA A 111 11.53 12.57 -1.41
N VAL A 112 11.23 11.74 -0.40
CA VAL A 112 11.42 12.08 1.03
C VAL A 112 11.86 10.84 1.82
N GLY A 113 13.16 10.68 2.04
CA GLY A 113 13.72 9.63 2.91
C GLY A 113 13.46 8.17 2.47
N PRO A 114 13.83 7.19 3.30
CA PRO A 114 13.75 5.76 2.99
C PRO A 114 12.33 5.27 2.76
N TYR A 115 11.35 5.73 3.54
CA TYR A 115 9.95 5.35 3.35
C TYR A 115 9.46 5.68 1.93
N SER A 116 9.77 6.88 1.44
CA SER A 116 9.42 7.30 0.08
C SER A 116 10.03 6.37 -0.98
N ALA A 117 11.29 5.97 -0.82
CA ALA A 117 11.93 5.03 -1.74
C ALA A 117 11.18 3.69 -1.80
N THR A 118 10.72 3.15 -0.65
CA THR A 118 9.93 1.91 -0.65
C THR A 118 8.60 2.07 -1.36
N LYS A 119 7.96 3.23 -1.21
CA LYS A 119 6.67 3.51 -1.85
C LYS A 119 6.81 3.80 -3.36
N HIS A 120 7.94 4.34 -3.82
CA HIS A 120 8.29 4.40 -5.24
C HIS A 120 8.48 3.00 -5.83
N ALA A 121 9.22 2.13 -5.14
CA ALA A 121 9.41 0.74 -5.56
C ALA A 121 8.06 -0.01 -5.63
N GLN A 122 7.20 0.13 -4.62
CA GLN A 122 5.88 -0.47 -4.59
C GLN A 122 4.97 0.06 -5.72
N LEU A 123 5.03 1.36 -6.03
CA LEU A 123 4.26 1.96 -7.14
C LEU A 123 4.75 1.44 -8.49
N ALA A 124 6.07 1.37 -8.69
CA ALA A 124 6.66 0.82 -9.91
C ALA A 124 6.26 -0.66 -10.10
N PHE A 125 6.35 -1.47 -9.04
CA PHE A 125 5.87 -2.85 -9.05
C PHE A 125 4.39 -2.94 -9.41
N SER A 126 3.55 -2.13 -8.77
CA SER A 126 2.10 -2.14 -9.01
C SER A 126 1.76 -1.82 -10.48
N ARG A 127 2.46 -0.86 -11.08
CA ARG A 127 2.29 -0.51 -12.50
C ARG A 127 2.78 -1.61 -13.44
N SER A 128 3.93 -2.24 -13.12
CA SER A 128 4.49 -3.33 -13.93
C SER A 128 3.57 -4.55 -13.91
N ILE A 129 3.23 -5.04 -12.72
CA ILE A 129 2.41 -6.24 -12.58
C ILE A 129 0.99 -6.05 -13.14
N ALA A 130 0.49 -4.81 -13.20
CA ALA A 130 -0.78 -4.49 -13.84
C ALA A 130 -0.77 -4.77 -15.36
N VAL A 131 0.37 -4.57 -16.01
CA VAL A 131 0.55 -4.89 -17.43
C VAL A 131 0.66 -6.40 -17.62
N GLU A 132 1.45 -7.07 -16.78
CA GLU A 132 1.70 -8.50 -16.87
C GLU A 132 0.43 -9.34 -16.61
N LEU A 133 -0.43 -8.90 -15.69
CA LEU A 133 -1.64 -9.61 -15.31
C LEU A 133 -2.89 -9.25 -16.12
N ALA A 134 -2.85 -8.18 -16.92
CA ALA A 134 -3.95 -7.76 -17.77
C ALA A 134 -4.44 -8.86 -18.74
N PRO A 135 -3.56 -9.64 -19.42
CA PRO A 135 -3.98 -10.75 -20.27
C PRO A 135 -4.72 -11.87 -19.52
N ARG A 136 -4.48 -12.02 -18.21
CA ARG A 136 -5.19 -12.98 -17.36
C ARG A 136 -6.54 -12.46 -16.87
N GLY A 137 -6.91 -11.20 -17.20
CA GLY A 137 -8.12 -10.55 -16.73
C GLY A 137 -8.10 -10.17 -15.25
N ILE A 138 -6.91 -10.09 -14.64
CA ILE A 138 -6.70 -9.66 -13.25
C ILE A 138 -6.45 -8.15 -13.25
N MET A 139 -7.17 -7.42 -12.41
CA MET A 139 -7.07 -5.96 -12.32
C MET A 139 -6.20 -5.54 -11.14
N VAL A 140 -5.21 -4.67 -11.38
CA VAL A 140 -4.33 -4.16 -10.32
C VAL A 140 -4.60 -2.68 -10.10
N HIS A 141 -4.74 -2.30 -8.84
CA HIS A 141 -5.07 -0.96 -8.37
C HIS A 141 -3.96 -0.41 -7.48
N SER A 142 -3.46 0.79 -7.79
CA SER A 142 -2.59 1.56 -6.90
C SER A 142 -3.40 2.61 -6.18
N VAL A 143 -3.51 2.50 -4.88
CA VAL A 143 -4.15 3.51 -4.03
C VAL A 143 -3.07 4.32 -3.34
N ASN A 144 -3.07 5.64 -3.57
CA ASN A 144 -2.04 6.55 -3.09
C ASN A 144 -2.65 7.56 -2.10
N PRO A 145 -2.79 7.19 -0.80
CA PRO A 145 -3.26 8.12 0.21
C PRO A 145 -2.21 9.20 0.49
N GLY A 146 -2.70 10.39 0.88
CA GLY A 146 -1.89 11.41 1.55
C GLY A 146 -1.61 11.04 3.01
N PHE A 147 -1.54 12.04 3.87
CA PHE A 147 -1.37 11.83 5.31
C PHE A 147 -2.64 11.24 5.93
N VAL A 148 -2.55 10.00 6.41
CA VAL A 148 -3.68 9.28 7.03
C VAL A 148 -3.40 9.12 8.52
N GLU A 149 -4.36 9.51 9.36
CA GLU A 149 -4.29 9.29 10.79
C GLU A 149 -4.53 7.82 11.09
N THR A 150 -3.54 7.14 11.65
CA THR A 150 -3.68 5.76 12.12
C THR A 150 -2.96 5.58 13.44
N GLU A 151 -3.39 4.60 14.23
CA GLU A 151 -2.77 4.26 15.52
C GLU A 151 -1.26 3.95 15.36
N GLY A 152 -0.88 3.21 14.31
CA GLY A 152 0.52 2.88 14.02
C GLY A 152 1.31 3.99 13.32
N PHE A 153 0.67 5.08 12.89
CA PHE A 153 1.29 6.19 12.18
C PHE A 153 0.55 7.52 12.44
N PRO A 154 0.64 8.08 13.67
CA PRO A 154 -0.05 9.31 14.03
C PRO A 154 0.51 10.49 13.22
N GLN A 155 -0.35 11.20 12.50
CA GLN A 155 0.02 12.31 11.63
C GLN A 155 -0.41 13.67 12.17
N ARG A 156 -1.51 13.72 12.94
CA ARG A 156 -2.06 14.99 13.42
C ARG A 156 -1.11 15.77 14.31
N GLU A 157 -0.31 15.09 15.11
CA GLU A 157 0.72 15.70 15.94
C GLU A 157 1.81 16.40 15.11
N ARG A 158 2.07 15.89 13.90
CA ARG A 158 3.08 16.46 12.97
C ARG A 158 2.58 17.71 12.23
N PHE A 159 1.25 17.92 12.16
CA PHE A 159 0.60 18.99 11.41
C PHE A 159 -0.30 19.84 12.31
N PRO A 160 0.25 20.75 13.15
CA PRO A 160 -0.55 21.57 14.05
C PRO A 160 -1.37 22.63 13.31
N GLY A 161 -2.43 23.10 13.95
CA GLY A 161 -3.26 24.20 13.46
C GLY A 161 -4.01 23.89 12.17
N LEU A 162 -4.00 24.81 11.20
CA LEU A 162 -4.76 24.67 9.95
C LEU A 162 -4.30 23.48 9.09
N LEU A 163 -3.05 23.04 9.27
CA LEU A 163 -2.48 21.91 8.55
C LEU A 163 -3.11 20.55 8.95
N HIS A 164 -3.82 20.47 10.07
CA HIS A 164 -4.64 19.30 10.42
C HIS A 164 -5.61 18.89 9.30
N ARG A 165 -6.08 19.86 8.49
CA ARG A 165 -6.97 19.58 7.34
C ARG A 165 -6.32 18.74 6.25
N LEU A 166 -4.98 18.67 6.24
CA LEU A 166 -4.24 17.79 5.31
C LEU A 166 -4.33 16.33 5.72
N VAL A 167 -4.58 16.04 7.00
CA VAL A 167 -4.65 14.68 7.52
C VAL A 167 -6.06 14.13 7.35
N ILE A 168 -6.17 13.00 6.68
CA ILE A 168 -7.45 12.33 6.41
C ILE A 168 -7.65 11.12 7.33
N ASN A 169 -8.90 10.68 7.46
CA ASN A 169 -9.26 9.51 8.24
C ASN A 169 -9.26 8.23 7.39
N PRO A 170 -8.91 7.06 7.97
CA PRO A 170 -8.90 5.78 7.27
C PRO A 170 -10.21 5.44 6.54
N PRO A 171 -11.42 5.69 7.07
CA PRO A 171 -12.67 5.39 6.36
C PRO A 171 -12.78 6.03 4.98
N LEU A 172 -12.28 7.25 4.80
CA LEU A 172 -12.27 7.91 3.48
C LEU A 172 -11.39 7.15 2.48
N VAL A 173 -10.22 6.65 2.93
CA VAL A 173 -9.32 5.86 2.08
C VAL A 173 -10.00 4.57 1.67
N VAL A 174 -10.66 3.87 2.61
CA VAL A 174 -11.38 2.63 2.35
C VAL A 174 -12.53 2.85 1.36
N GLU A 175 -13.33 3.89 1.55
CA GLU A 175 -14.42 4.25 0.62
C GLU A 175 -13.90 4.45 -0.80
N ARG A 176 -12.82 5.23 -0.95
CA ARG A 176 -12.21 5.52 -2.26
C ARG A 176 -11.52 4.33 -2.89
N LEU A 177 -10.94 3.46 -2.06
CA LEU A 177 -10.37 2.19 -2.51
C LEU A 177 -11.47 1.28 -3.11
N LEU A 178 -12.55 1.07 -2.38
CA LEU A 178 -13.66 0.24 -2.85
C LEU A 178 -14.33 0.83 -4.11
N ASP A 179 -14.56 2.16 -4.15
CA ASP A 179 -15.04 2.84 -5.37
C ASP A 179 -14.09 2.63 -6.56
N ALA A 180 -12.76 2.59 -6.31
CA ALA A 180 -11.78 2.35 -7.36
C ALA A 180 -11.84 0.92 -7.89
N VAL A 181 -12.00 -0.06 -7.02
CA VAL A 181 -12.20 -1.47 -7.39
C VAL A 181 -13.50 -1.63 -8.18
N ASP A 182 -14.61 -1.15 -7.64
CA ASP A 182 -15.95 -1.25 -8.27
C ASP A 182 -15.98 -0.59 -9.67
N LYS A 183 -15.21 0.50 -9.88
CA LYS A 183 -15.14 1.25 -11.15
C LYS A 183 -13.95 0.90 -12.05
N GLY A 184 -13.15 -0.09 -11.70
CA GLY A 184 -11.98 -0.50 -12.47
C GLY A 184 -10.89 0.57 -12.61
N LYS A 185 -10.74 1.50 -11.64
CA LYS A 185 -9.74 2.57 -11.68
C LYS A 185 -8.38 2.03 -11.25
N ARG A 186 -7.41 2.02 -12.15
CA ARG A 186 -6.08 1.44 -11.90
C ARG A 186 -5.21 2.23 -10.92
N GLU A 187 -5.32 3.56 -10.91
CA GLU A 187 -4.52 4.40 -10.01
C GLU A 187 -5.35 5.57 -9.48
N ILE A 188 -5.37 5.73 -8.16
CA ILE A 188 -6.05 6.84 -7.49
C ILE A 188 -5.14 7.51 -6.46
N VAL A 189 -5.34 8.81 -6.28
CA VAL A 189 -4.74 9.62 -5.21
C VAL A 189 -5.86 10.11 -4.29
N VAL A 190 -5.70 9.92 -2.99
CA VAL A 190 -6.72 10.23 -1.98
C VAL A 190 -6.16 11.17 -0.92
N PRO A 191 -6.71 12.37 -0.77
CA PRO A 191 -7.62 13.09 -1.66
C PRO A 191 -6.96 13.53 -2.98
N ARG A 192 -7.78 13.82 -3.98
CA ARG A 192 -7.29 14.17 -5.34
C ARG A 192 -6.41 15.44 -5.40
N TRP A 193 -6.54 16.34 -4.44
CA TRP A 193 -5.75 17.59 -4.40
C TRP A 193 -4.26 17.37 -4.09
N TYR A 194 -3.81 16.17 -3.73
CA TYR A 194 -2.38 15.82 -3.68
C TYR A 194 -1.75 15.61 -5.08
N ARG A 195 -2.54 15.42 -6.13
CA ARG A 195 -2.04 15.17 -7.49
C ARG A 195 -1.08 16.23 -8.01
N PRO A 196 -1.34 17.55 -7.86
CA PRO A 196 -0.42 18.58 -8.35
C PRO A 196 1.00 18.46 -7.78
N ALA A 197 1.12 18.15 -6.48
CA ALA A 197 2.44 17.96 -5.85
C ALA A 197 3.21 16.78 -6.43
N ALA A 198 2.51 15.67 -6.69
CA ALA A 198 3.09 14.48 -7.34
C ALA A 198 3.55 14.80 -8.77
N TRP A 199 2.76 15.53 -9.54
CA TRP A 199 3.12 15.94 -10.90
C TRP A 199 4.29 16.93 -10.92
N ALA A 200 4.31 17.89 -10.00
CA ALA A 200 5.43 18.83 -9.89
C ALA A 200 6.76 18.10 -9.67
N GLN A 201 6.79 17.12 -8.78
CA GLN A 201 7.99 16.29 -8.56
C GLN A 201 8.40 15.49 -9.81
N ALA A 202 7.43 14.93 -10.54
CA ALA A 202 7.69 14.11 -11.73
C ALA A 202 8.18 14.95 -12.92
N LEU A 203 7.60 16.15 -13.11
CA LEU A 203 7.89 17.01 -14.25
C LEU A 203 9.08 17.96 -14.04
N ALA A 204 9.35 18.36 -12.80
CA ALA A 204 10.39 19.34 -12.48
C ALA A 204 11.19 18.95 -11.21
N PRO A 205 11.81 17.75 -11.16
CA PRO A 205 12.49 17.25 -9.97
C PRO A 205 13.61 18.18 -9.50
N GLY A 206 14.37 18.77 -10.42
CA GLY A 206 15.45 19.70 -10.12
C GLY A 206 15.00 21.00 -9.42
N LEU A 207 13.82 21.52 -9.78
CA LEU A 207 13.26 22.71 -9.11
C LEU A 207 12.82 22.38 -7.69
N ILE A 208 12.15 21.23 -7.48
CA ILE A 208 11.73 20.77 -6.17
C ILE A 208 12.94 20.51 -5.26
N THR A 209 14.00 19.87 -5.78
CA THR A 209 15.24 19.65 -5.03
C THR A 209 15.88 20.96 -4.60
N ARG A 210 15.99 21.95 -5.51
CA ARG A 210 16.53 23.28 -5.18
C ARG A 210 15.69 24.03 -4.13
N ALA A 211 14.36 23.96 -4.23
CA ALA A 211 13.49 24.60 -3.26
C ALA A 211 13.67 24.00 -1.85
N ARG A 212 13.77 22.67 -1.77
CA ARG A 212 13.95 21.95 -0.49
C ARG A 212 15.36 22.08 0.12
N SER A 213 16.39 22.24 -0.70
CA SER A 213 17.76 22.44 -0.19
C SER A 213 18.02 23.84 0.37
N ARG A 214 17.08 24.78 0.17
CA ARG A 214 17.14 26.16 0.68
C ARG A 214 16.20 26.40 1.88
N ALA A 215 15.36 25.45 2.21
CA ALA A 215 14.44 25.49 3.35
C ALA A 215 15.05 24.75 4.56
#